data_7d4cf8825bdd81e43700ee31a95952c3
#
_entry.id   7d4cf8825bdd81e43700ee31a95952c3
#
_cell.length_a   1.000
_cell.length_b   1.000
_cell.length_c   1.000
_cell.angle_alpha   90.00
_cell.angle_beta   90.00
_cell.angle_gamma   90.00
#
_symmetry.space_group_name_H-M   'P 1'
#
loop_
_entity.id
_entity.type
_entity.pdbx_description
1 polymer ?
#
loop_
_entity_poly.entity_id
_entity_poly.type
_entity_poly.pdbx_seq_one_letter_code
_entity_poly.pdbx_strand_id
1 'polypeptide(L)'
;MRSSRSSVSRTLGPAVLAALLLIPNAVSPAGAVPGDEDSPSLPGIRATVADDRPCTAKSAKKSARTPWAQSFLGIDRAWELSRGAGVEVAVVSTGADASRVPALDGRVTGGRDVVAGGTVRDDCVGYGTFLAGLVAGQRQEGLAAAGVAPEARVIAVRATDKGGLTTPEALADGIGAATASGARIIHVALAVPSAPRKLKDAVAAALKAGAVVVAPASAREWESGSGASRAESGPVYPAALPGVLAVSSVGPGGEPDTQGAEQGPGTQPRLSAPGVSVTGPGPGGGGQFTGGGDAVAGAFVAGTAALVLSYHPGLSGEQIAHRLEATAYGAMGDAPAPGVGPGVVDPVRALSAVLPEEHASSPPSSGTRNASAAHAVPPLDPPTARDHALAVAG
;
A
#
# COMPACT_ATOMS: atom_id res chain seq x y z
N MET A 1 -13.43 78.58 37.95
CA MET A 1 -12.94 79.15 39.26
C MET A 1 -11.68 78.38 39.67
N ARG A 2 -10.60 79.13 39.86
CA ARG A 2 -9.40 78.88 40.62
C ARG A 2 -8.68 77.54 40.48
N SER A 3 -7.54 77.48 39.77
CA SER A 3 -6.19 77.94 40.25
C SER A 3 -5.67 77.17 41.45
N SER A 4 -4.64 76.35 41.27
CA SER A 4 -3.42 76.45 42.12
C SER A 4 -2.24 75.77 41.48
N ARG A 5 -1.17 76.55 41.31
CA ARG A 5 0.19 76.18 40.95
C ARG A 5 0.93 75.72 42.22
N SER A 6 1.78 74.74 42.09
CA SER A 6 2.96 74.70 42.94
C SER A 6 4.13 74.05 42.23
N SER A 7 5.19 74.76 42.20
CA SER A 7 6.52 74.56 41.64
C SER A 7 7.49 73.88 42.58
N VAL A 8 8.66 73.52 41.99
CA VAL A 8 10.02 73.35 42.68
C VAL A 8 10.30 71.88 43.07
N SER A 9 11.37 71.26 42.72
CA SER A 9 12.78 71.67 42.62
C SER A 9 13.62 70.67 41.83
N ARG A 10 14.60 71.15 41.14
CA ARG A 10 15.71 70.47 40.47
C ARG A 10 16.63 69.79 41.45
N THR A 11 17.06 68.59 41.22
CA THR A 11 18.36 68.06 41.61
C THR A 11 19.00 67.35 40.46
N LEU A 12 20.15 67.84 40.03
CA LEU A 12 21.05 67.24 39.07
C LEU A 12 21.80 66.07 39.74
N GLY A 13 21.78 64.89 39.16
CA GLY A 13 22.65 63.77 39.45
C GLY A 13 23.27 63.22 38.12
N PRO A 14 24.53 62.73 38.16
CA PRO A 14 25.32 62.56 36.95
C PRO A 14 24.90 61.41 36.08
N ALA A 15 24.92 61.67 34.77
CA ALA A 15 24.69 60.72 33.71
C ALA A 15 25.81 59.68 33.63
N VAL A 16 25.51 58.41 33.87
CA VAL A 16 26.36 57.29 33.49
C VAL A 16 25.92 56.85 32.10
N LEU A 17 26.72 57.15 31.07
CA LEU A 17 26.53 56.66 29.71
C LEU A 17 26.89 55.17 29.67
N ALA A 18 25.91 54.28 29.70
CA ALA A 18 26.07 52.88 29.33
C ALA A 18 25.92 52.76 27.80
N ALA A 19 27.02 52.67 27.09
CA ALA A 19 27.03 52.33 25.67
C ALA A 19 26.61 50.85 25.48
N LEU A 20 25.33 50.60 25.15
CA LEU A 20 24.88 49.30 24.68
C LEU A 20 25.40 49.10 23.24
N LEU A 21 26.41 48.26 23.09
CA LEU A 21 26.81 47.71 21.79
C LEU A 21 25.69 46.80 21.27
N LEU A 22 24.83 47.33 20.41
CA LEU A 22 23.93 46.55 19.57
C LEU A 22 24.77 45.78 18.53
N ILE A 23 25.06 44.51 18.81
CA ILE A 23 25.57 43.58 17.82
C ILE A 23 24.37 43.22 16.94
N PRO A 24 24.32 43.53 15.64
CA PRO A 24 23.29 43.03 14.78
C PRO A 24 23.50 41.52 14.63
N ASN A 25 22.61 40.70 15.23
CA ASN A 25 22.47 39.29 14.88
C ASN A 25 22.08 39.27 13.42
N ALA A 26 23.05 39.10 12.55
CA ALA A 26 22.79 38.66 11.18
C ALA A 26 22.24 37.23 11.25
N VAL A 27 20.93 37.10 11.34
CA VAL A 27 20.26 35.84 11.02
C VAL A 27 20.52 35.63 9.53
N SER A 28 21.50 34.80 9.21
CA SER A 28 21.67 34.27 7.87
C SER A 28 20.35 33.56 7.52
N PRO A 29 19.67 33.91 6.42
CA PRO A 29 18.57 33.10 5.97
C PRO A 29 19.15 31.70 5.77
N ALA A 30 18.58 30.71 6.48
CA ALA A 30 18.84 29.29 6.22
C ALA A 30 18.71 29.13 4.70
N GLY A 31 19.82 28.74 4.07
CA GLY A 31 19.86 28.59 2.63
C GLY A 31 18.68 27.71 2.25
N ALA A 32 17.76 28.24 1.46
CA ALA A 32 16.76 27.45 0.79
C ALA A 32 17.54 26.34 0.05
N VAL A 33 17.36 25.11 0.48
CA VAL A 33 17.80 23.95 -0.29
C VAL A 33 17.22 24.19 -1.68
N PRO A 34 18.01 24.20 -2.75
CA PRO A 34 17.47 24.37 -4.08
C PRO A 34 16.41 23.28 -4.25
N GLY A 35 15.16 23.66 -4.24
CA GLY A 35 14.08 22.75 -4.60
C GLY A 35 14.42 22.28 -6.01
N ASP A 36 14.41 21.00 -6.19
CA ASP A 36 14.71 20.28 -7.44
C ASP A 36 13.59 20.63 -8.45
N GLU A 37 13.61 21.86 -8.98
CA GLU A 37 12.59 22.40 -9.90
C GLU A 37 12.55 21.67 -11.26
N ASP A 38 13.52 20.80 -11.51
CA ASP A 38 13.64 20.04 -12.77
C ASP A 38 12.91 18.67 -12.74
N SER A 39 12.23 18.30 -11.67
CA SER A 39 11.46 17.06 -11.67
C SER A 39 10.12 17.29 -12.38
N PRO A 40 9.87 16.64 -13.53
CA PRO A 40 8.60 16.79 -14.23
C PRO A 40 7.45 16.32 -13.33
N SER A 41 6.54 17.22 -12.98
CA SER A 41 5.33 16.81 -12.29
C SER A 41 4.57 15.82 -13.19
N LEU A 42 4.42 14.56 -12.73
CA LEU A 42 3.69 13.54 -13.46
C LEU A 42 2.19 13.82 -13.36
N PRO A 43 1.40 13.52 -14.41
CA PRO A 43 -0.04 13.66 -14.33
C PRO A 43 -0.63 12.65 -13.35
N GLY A 44 -1.69 13.04 -12.64
CA GLY A 44 -2.45 12.14 -11.78
C GLY A 44 -3.32 11.18 -12.58
N ILE A 45 -3.39 9.92 -12.15
CA ILE A 45 -4.36 8.94 -12.64
C ILE A 45 -5.55 8.90 -11.67
N ARG A 46 -6.76 8.85 -12.21
CA ARG A 46 -7.99 8.78 -11.42
C ARG A 46 -8.64 7.42 -11.59
N ALA A 47 -9.40 6.97 -10.61
CA ALA A 47 -10.17 5.73 -10.70
C ALA A 47 -11.46 5.92 -11.51
N THR A 48 -11.93 7.16 -11.65
CA THR A 48 -13.13 7.49 -12.42
C THR A 48 -12.90 8.67 -13.37
N VAL A 49 -13.68 8.71 -14.44
CA VAL A 49 -13.75 9.81 -15.41
C VAL A 49 -15.22 10.14 -15.62
N ALA A 50 -15.57 11.43 -15.59
CA ALA A 50 -16.94 11.85 -15.84
C ALA A 50 -17.39 11.51 -17.28
N ASP A 51 -18.67 11.21 -17.47
CA ASP A 51 -19.23 10.72 -18.74
C ASP A 51 -19.05 11.70 -19.92
N ASP A 52 -18.95 13.00 -19.63
CA ASP A 52 -18.76 14.05 -20.62
C ASP A 52 -17.28 14.34 -20.94
N ARG A 53 -16.35 13.63 -20.30
CA ARG A 53 -14.91 13.80 -20.51
C ARG A 53 -14.32 12.74 -21.43
N PRO A 54 -13.28 13.12 -22.20
CA PRO A 54 -12.54 12.15 -22.98
C PRO A 54 -11.83 11.17 -22.04
N CYS A 55 -11.49 10.00 -22.60
CA CYS A 55 -10.63 9.03 -21.92
C CYS A 55 -9.33 9.66 -21.44
N THR A 56 -8.71 9.09 -20.41
CA THR A 56 -7.43 9.56 -19.87
C THR A 56 -6.38 9.63 -20.97
N ALA A 57 -5.85 10.82 -21.19
CA ALA A 57 -4.86 11.06 -22.22
C ALA A 57 -3.51 10.41 -21.84
N LYS A 58 -2.78 9.94 -22.86
CA LYS A 58 -1.42 9.43 -22.67
C LYS A 58 -0.50 10.49 -22.06
N SER A 59 0.41 10.08 -21.19
CA SER A 59 1.51 10.91 -20.70
C SER A 59 2.74 10.73 -21.60
N ALA A 60 3.47 11.83 -21.84
CA ALA A 60 4.81 11.79 -22.38
C ALA A 60 5.88 11.97 -21.28
N LYS A 61 5.45 12.30 -20.05
CA LYS A 61 6.35 12.59 -18.94
C LYS A 61 6.95 11.30 -18.38
N LYS A 62 8.24 11.37 -18.07
CA LYS A 62 9.03 10.26 -17.55
C LYS A 62 9.89 10.74 -16.39
N SER A 63 10.06 9.92 -15.36
CA SER A 63 10.98 10.14 -14.27
C SER A 63 11.96 8.98 -14.19
N ALA A 64 13.26 9.28 -14.25
CA ALA A 64 14.31 8.30 -14.04
C ALA A 64 14.55 7.98 -12.54
N ARG A 65 13.93 8.74 -11.63
CA ARG A 65 14.08 8.54 -10.20
C ARG A 65 13.41 7.25 -9.77
N THR A 66 14.05 6.53 -8.86
CA THR A 66 13.42 5.37 -8.23
C THR A 66 12.19 5.83 -7.44
N PRO A 67 11.01 5.28 -7.70
CA PRO A 67 9.82 5.60 -6.92
C PRO A 67 10.04 5.30 -5.44
N TRP A 68 9.59 6.20 -4.58
CA TRP A 68 9.74 6.03 -3.13
C TRP A 68 9.18 4.70 -2.63
N ALA A 69 8.04 4.26 -3.18
CA ALA A 69 7.39 3.01 -2.82
C ALA A 69 8.29 1.77 -3.07
N GLN A 70 9.07 1.76 -4.16
CA GLN A 70 10.01 0.68 -4.45
C GLN A 70 11.17 0.66 -3.47
N SER A 71 11.73 1.84 -3.14
CA SER A 71 12.80 1.97 -2.14
C SER A 71 12.30 1.58 -0.75
N PHE A 72 11.12 2.05 -0.37
CA PHE A 72 10.50 1.79 0.92
C PHE A 72 10.24 0.30 1.15
N LEU A 73 9.75 -0.40 0.15
CA LEU A 73 9.47 -1.84 0.20
C LEU A 73 10.71 -2.72 -0.03
N GLY A 74 11.85 -2.15 -0.40
CA GLY A 74 13.06 -2.92 -0.70
C GLY A 74 12.89 -3.88 -1.88
N ILE A 75 12.15 -3.48 -2.91
CA ILE A 75 11.74 -4.34 -4.03
C ILE A 75 12.95 -4.95 -4.76
N ASP A 76 14.03 -4.20 -4.97
CA ASP A 76 15.22 -4.72 -5.64
C ASP A 76 15.85 -5.90 -4.86
N ARG A 77 15.81 -5.88 -3.51
CA ARG A 77 16.26 -7.02 -2.67
C ARG A 77 15.29 -8.20 -2.74
N ALA A 78 13.99 -7.94 -2.79
CA ALA A 78 13.00 -9.00 -2.96
C ALA A 78 13.20 -9.76 -4.28
N TRP A 79 13.62 -9.06 -5.34
CA TRP A 79 13.88 -9.66 -6.65
C TRP A 79 15.12 -10.58 -6.70
N GLU A 80 15.99 -10.51 -5.73
CA GLU A 80 17.07 -11.51 -5.58
C GLU A 80 16.52 -12.90 -5.24
N LEU A 81 15.31 -12.95 -4.65
CA LEU A 81 14.64 -14.18 -4.27
C LEU A 81 13.54 -14.58 -5.24
N SER A 82 12.70 -13.64 -5.68
CA SER A 82 11.57 -13.90 -6.56
C SER A 82 11.20 -12.67 -7.37
N ARG A 83 10.77 -12.89 -8.62
CA ARG A 83 10.22 -11.85 -9.51
C ARG A 83 8.77 -12.14 -9.93
N GLY A 84 8.15 -13.18 -9.32
CA GLY A 84 6.76 -13.56 -9.57
C GLY A 84 6.56 -14.43 -10.80
N ALA A 85 7.60 -15.10 -11.32
CA ALA A 85 7.49 -15.95 -12.49
C ALA A 85 6.45 -17.07 -12.30
N GLY A 86 5.65 -17.34 -13.35
CA GLY A 86 4.63 -18.39 -13.35
C GLY A 86 3.34 -18.06 -12.60
N VAL A 87 3.23 -16.85 -12.01
CA VAL A 87 2.04 -16.44 -11.26
C VAL A 87 1.14 -15.54 -12.12
N GLU A 88 -0.16 -15.79 -12.04
CA GLU A 88 -1.20 -14.94 -12.61
C GLU A 88 -1.95 -14.20 -11.51
N VAL A 89 -2.03 -12.86 -11.66
CA VAL A 89 -2.76 -11.95 -10.76
C VAL A 89 -3.96 -11.41 -11.52
N ALA A 90 -5.16 -11.69 -11.06
CA ALA A 90 -6.33 -11.01 -11.60
C ALA A 90 -6.48 -9.61 -10.99
N VAL A 91 -6.64 -8.60 -11.83
CA VAL A 91 -6.94 -7.21 -11.43
C VAL A 91 -8.36 -6.88 -11.86
N VAL A 92 -9.27 -6.82 -10.89
CA VAL A 92 -10.68 -6.45 -11.08
C VAL A 92 -10.80 -4.94 -10.90
N SER A 93 -10.93 -4.22 -12.02
CA SER A 93 -10.90 -2.75 -12.07
C SER A 93 -11.60 -2.23 -13.33
N THR A 94 -11.05 -1.19 -13.96
CA THR A 94 -11.54 -0.55 -15.18
C THR A 94 -11.11 -1.25 -16.47
N GLY A 95 -10.42 -2.38 -16.35
CA GLY A 95 -9.79 -3.10 -17.46
C GLY A 95 -8.28 -2.90 -17.49
N ALA A 96 -7.63 -3.23 -18.59
CA ALA A 96 -6.25 -2.83 -18.87
C ALA A 96 -5.98 -2.84 -20.39
N ASP A 97 -5.42 -1.72 -20.89
CA ASP A 97 -4.91 -1.64 -22.27
C ASP A 97 -3.38 -1.72 -22.24
N ALA A 98 -2.85 -2.91 -22.41
CA ALA A 98 -1.40 -3.14 -22.49
C ALA A 98 -0.83 -2.89 -23.88
N SER A 99 -1.66 -2.76 -24.93
CA SER A 99 -1.23 -2.76 -26.33
C SER A 99 -0.27 -1.62 -26.68
N ARG A 100 -0.28 -0.57 -25.91
CA ARG A 100 0.53 0.63 -26.13
C ARG A 100 1.43 0.99 -24.94
N VAL A 101 1.52 0.12 -23.94
CA VAL A 101 2.28 0.36 -22.71
C VAL A 101 3.49 -0.58 -22.68
N PRO A 102 4.70 -0.11 -23.04
CA PRO A 102 5.87 -0.98 -23.15
C PRO A 102 6.19 -1.75 -21.87
N ALA A 103 5.92 -1.16 -20.70
CA ALA A 103 6.11 -1.83 -19.42
C ALA A 103 5.18 -3.04 -19.23
N LEU A 104 4.08 -3.13 -19.97
CA LEU A 104 3.10 -4.22 -19.89
C LEU A 104 3.16 -5.18 -21.09
N ASP A 105 4.13 -5.02 -21.97
CA ASP A 105 4.27 -5.89 -23.13
C ASP A 105 4.44 -7.36 -22.70
N GLY A 106 3.54 -8.24 -23.19
CA GLY A 106 3.49 -9.64 -22.80
C GLY A 106 3.11 -9.92 -21.34
N ARG A 107 2.77 -8.90 -20.55
CA ARG A 107 2.40 -9.06 -19.12
C ARG A 107 0.91 -9.14 -18.88
N VAL A 108 0.09 -8.53 -19.73
CA VAL A 108 -1.36 -8.65 -19.60
C VAL A 108 -1.84 -9.75 -20.53
N THR A 109 -2.33 -10.83 -19.96
CA THR A 109 -3.01 -11.90 -20.66
C THR A 109 -4.51 -11.61 -20.71
N GLY A 110 -5.22 -12.22 -21.65
CA GLY A 110 -6.64 -11.93 -21.92
C GLY A 110 -7.46 -11.75 -20.65
N GLY A 111 -8.37 -10.81 -20.71
CA GLY A 111 -9.26 -10.48 -19.62
C GLY A 111 -10.72 -10.51 -20.05
N ARG A 112 -11.62 -10.27 -19.12
CA ARG A 112 -13.05 -10.27 -19.35
C ARG A 112 -13.69 -8.93 -18.99
N ASP A 113 -14.55 -8.44 -19.87
CA ASP A 113 -15.47 -7.35 -19.55
C ASP A 113 -16.79 -7.97 -19.07
N VAL A 114 -17.11 -7.84 -17.79
CA VAL A 114 -18.34 -8.42 -17.23
C VAL A 114 -19.53 -7.46 -17.30
N VAL A 115 -19.29 -6.21 -17.70
CA VAL A 115 -20.34 -5.17 -17.84
C VAL A 115 -20.83 -5.11 -19.29
N ALA A 116 -19.92 -4.95 -20.25
CA ALA A 116 -20.27 -4.87 -21.66
C ALA A 116 -20.18 -6.22 -22.38
N GLY A 117 -19.55 -7.22 -21.76
CA GLY A 117 -19.28 -8.53 -22.33
C GLY A 117 -18.05 -8.56 -23.25
N GLY A 118 -17.51 -9.76 -23.46
CA GLY A 118 -16.34 -9.95 -24.33
C GLY A 118 -15.00 -9.86 -23.61
N THR A 119 -13.97 -9.46 -24.35
CA THR A 119 -12.59 -9.34 -23.86
C THR A 119 -12.24 -7.88 -23.57
N VAL A 120 -11.51 -7.64 -22.50
CA VAL A 120 -10.99 -6.30 -22.17
C VAL A 120 -9.77 -6.03 -23.05
N ARG A 121 -9.85 -4.99 -23.89
CA ARG A 121 -8.75 -4.53 -24.73
C ARG A 121 -8.55 -3.03 -24.67
N ASP A 122 -9.46 -2.32 -24.03
CA ASP A 122 -9.41 -0.88 -23.83
C ASP A 122 -9.62 -0.55 -22.35
N ASP A 123 -9.07 0.54 -21.93
CA ASP A 123 -9.21 1.08 -20.58
C ASP A 123 -9.28 2.62 -20.70
N CYS A 124 -10.51 3.12 -20.85
CA CYS A 124 -10.75 4.55 -21.04
C CYS A 124 -10.30 5.36 -19.81
N VAL A 125 -10.53 4.83 -18.63
CA VAL A 125 -10.10 5.44 -17.36
C VAL A 125 -8.58 5.37 -17.19
N GLY A 126 -7.97 4.26 -17.61
CA GLY A 126 -6.54 4.03 -17.50
C GLY A 126 -6.10 3.55 -16.11
N TYR A 127 -7.02 3.47 -15.15
CA TYR A 127 -6.69 3.12 -13.78
C TYR A 127 -6.29 1.66 -13.64
N GLY A 128 -7.02 0.74 -14.27
CA GLY A 128 -6.66 -0.67 -14.26
C GLY A 128 -5.33 -0.94 -14.98
N THR A 129 -5.02 -0.20 -16.05
CA THR A 129 -3.73 -0.22 -16.72
C THR A 129 -2.60 0.21 -15.78
N PHE A 130 -2.81 1.28 -15.02
CA PHE A 130 -1.87 1.75 -14.01
C PHE A 130 -1.64 0.70 -12.91
N LEU A 131 -2.70 0.10 -12.36
CA LEU A 131 -2.61 -0.94 -11.35
C LEU A 131 -1.91 -2.20 -11.86
N ALA A 132 -2.22 -2.63 -13.09
CA ALA A 132 -1.52 -3.73 -13.75
C ALA A 132 0.00 -3.45 -13.84
N GLY A 133 0.35 -2.19 -14.13
CA GLY A 133 1.73 -1.73 -14.15
C GLY A 133 2.42 -1.77 -12.79
N LEU A 134 1.73 -1.43 -11.72
CA LEU A 134 2.26 -1.55 -10.35
C LEU A 134 2.45 -3.01 -9.92
N VAL A 135 1.60 -3.92 -10.39
CA VAL A 135 1.72 -5.36 -10.11
C VAL A 135 2.86 -5.98 -10.93
N ALA A 136 2.83 -5.86 -12.28
CA ALA A 136 3.67 -6.65 -13.16
C ALA A 136 4.41 -5.85 -14.25
N GLY A 137 4.48 -4.53 -14.11
CA GLY A 137 5.20 -3.69 -15.07
C GLY A 137 6.68 -4.01 -15.14
N GLN A 138 7.20 -4.23 -16.34
CA GLN A 138 8.62 -4.46 -16.58
C GLN A 138 9.38 -3.15 -16.48
N ARG A 139 10.61 -3.21 -15.96
CA ARG A 139 11.52 -2.06 -15.96
C ARG A 139 11.83 -1.67 -17.41
N GLN A 140 11.69 -0.41 -17.72
CA GLN A 140 11.99 0.15 -19.02
C GLN A 140 13.35 0.85 -19.01
N GLU A 141 14.03 0.89 -20.16
CA GLU A 141 15.30 1.60 -20.28
C GLU A 141 15.14 3.09 -19.91
N GLY A 142 16.03 3.58 -19.06
CA GLY A 142 16.01 4.96 -18.55
C GLY A 142 14.93 5.23 -17.47
N LEU A 143 14.18 4.21 -17.05
CA LEU A 143 13.17 4.34 -15.98
C LEU A 143 13.49 3.38 -14.84
N ALA A 144 13.50 3.89 -13.60
CA ALA A 144 13.68 3.05 -12.43
C ALA A 144 12.38 2.35 -12.01
N ALA A 145 11.23 2.93 -12.34
CA ALA A 145 9.92 2.37 -11.98
C ALA A 145 9.67 1.02 -12.64
N ALA A 146 9.21 0.06 -11.84
CA ALA A 146 8.73 -1.24 -12.29
C ALA A 146 7.62 -1.74 -11.35
N GLY A 147 6.89 -2.76 -11.76
CA GLY A 147 5.93 -3.45 -10.90
C GLY A 147 6.64 -4.32 -9.86
N VAL A 148 5.90 -4.67 -8.80
CA VAL A 148 6.42 -5.48 -7.69
C VAL A 148 6.87 -6.86 -8.17
N ALA A 149 6.09 -7.50 -9.04
CA ALA A 149 6.31 -8.84 -9.58
C ALA A 149 6.44 -8.79 -11.13
N PRO A 150 7.55 -8.28 -11.68
CA PRO A 150 7.67 -7.96 -13.10
C PRO A 150 7.68 -9.20 -14.03
N GLU A 151 7.77 -10.41 -13.49
CA GLU A 151 7.66 -11.66 -14.23
C GLU A 151 6.31 -12.35 -14.07
N ALA A 152 5.44 -11.82 -13.20
CA ALA A 152 4.05 -12.24 -13.13
C ALA A 152 3.26 -11.80 -14.37
N ARG A 153 2.07 -12.39 -14.54
CA ARG A 153 1.10 -11.98 -15.57
C ARG A 153 -0.14 -11.41 -14.91
N VAL A 154 -0.77 -10.47 -15.58
CA VAL A 154 -2.03 -9.88 -15.13
C VAL A 154 -3.17 -10.36 -16.00
N ILE A 155 -4.23 -10.83 -15.36
CA ILE A 155 -5.52 -11.08 -16.00
C ILE A 155 -6.40 -9.86 -15.70
N ALA A 156 -6.66 -9.05 -16.72
CA ALA A 156 -7.46 -7.85 -16.56
C ALA A 156 -8.96 -8.18 -16.57
N VAL A 157 -9.68 -7.74 -15.54
CA VAL A 157 -11.14 -7.89 -15.47
C VAL A 157 -11.77 -6.52 -15.32
N ARG A 158 -12.58 -6.13 -16.32
CA ARG A 158 -13.40 -4.92 -16.20
C ARG A 158 -14.69 -5.27 -15.47
N ALA A 159 -14.92 -4.59 -14.35
CA ALA A 159 -16.15 -4.65 -13.57
C ALA A 159 -16.75 -3.27 -13.35
N THR A 160 -16.48 -2.33 -14.26
CA THR A 160 -16.97 -0.95 -14.24
C THR A 160 -17.60 -0.59 -15.58
N ASP A 161 -18.40 0.43 -15.59
CA ASP A 161 -18.77 1.13 -16.82
C ASP A 161 -17.57 1.86 -17.44
N LYS A 162 -17.80 2.62 -18.51
CA LYS A 162 -16.73 3.37 -19.19
C LYS A 162 -16.15 4.50 -18.35
N GLY A 163 -16.91 5.01 -17.38
CA GLY A 163 -16.50 6.08 -16.45
C GLY A 163 -15.75 5.56 -15.23
N GLY A 164 -15.71 4.25 -15.01
CA GLY A 164 -15.05 3.65 -13.83
C GLY A 164 -15.99 3.35 -12.67
N LEU A 165 -17.30 3.58 -12.82
CA LEU A 165 -18.29 3.29 -11.79
C LEU A 165 -18.65 1.80 -11.80
N THR A 166 -18.87 1.23 -10.61
CA THR A 166 -19.24 -0.18 -10.43
C THR A 166 -20.52 -0.36 -9.64
N THR A 167 -21.09 -1.55 -9.72
CA THR A 167 -22.19 -2.00 -8.87
C THR A 167 -21.78 -3.26 -8.11
N PRO A 168 -22.46 -3.59 -6.99
CA PRO A 168 -22.20 -4.84 -6.27
C PRO A 168 -22.34 -6.08 -7.15
N GLU A 169 -23.26 -6.06 -8.11
CA GLU A 169 -23.50 -7.15 -9.07
C GLU A 169 -22.35 -7.30 -10.06
N ALA A 170 -21.90 -6.20 -10.66
CA ALA A 170 -20.75 -6.18 -11.59
C ALA A 170 -19.46 -6.60 -10.87
N LEU A 171 -19.28 -6.17 -9.62
CA LEU A 171 -18.15 -6.55 -8.79
C LEU A 171 -18.16 -8.06 -8.49
N ALA A 172 -19.33 -8.62 -8.16
CA ALA A 172 -19.49 -10.07 -7.96
C ALA A 172 -19.15 -10.86 -9.23
N ASP A 173 -19.62 -10.41 -10.40
CA ASP A 173 -19.33 -11.03 -11.70
C ASP A 173 -17.83 -10.91 -12.02
N GLY A 174 -17.20 -9.78 -11.71
CA GLY A 174 -15.77 -9.58 -11.86
C GLY A 174 -14.93 -10.54 -11.03
N ILE A 175 -15.27 -10.71 -9.74
CA ILE A 175 -14.60 -11.67 -8.85
C ILE A 175 -14.83 -13.10 -9.35
N GLY A 176 -16.05 -13.42 -9.79
CA GLY A 176 -16.36 -14.71 -10.40
C GLY A 176 -15.54 -15.00 -11.66
N ALA A 177 -15.39 -14.01 -12.54
CA ALA A 177 -14.56 -14.13 -13.74
C ALA A 177 -13.06 -14.31 -13.40
N ALA A 178 -12.56 -13.58 -12.41
CA ALA A 178 -11.19 -13.74 -11.90
C ALA A 178 -10.97 -15.15 -11.32
N THR A 179 -11.93 -15.66 -10.56
CA THR A 179 -11.87 -17.02 -10.00
C THR A 179 -11.90 -18.08 -11.11
N ALA A 180 -12.77 -17.91 -12.09
CA ALA A 180 -12.90 -18.84 -13.21
C ALA A 180 -11.66 -18.87 -14.13
N SER A 181 -10.84 -17.81 -14.14
CA SER A 181 -9.57 -17.80 -14.85
C SER A 181 -8.46 -18.63 -14.18
N GLY A 182 -8.69 -19.11 -12.95
CA GLY A 182 -7.70 -19.84 -12.17
C GLY A 182 -6.69 -18.94 -11.42
N ALA A 183 -6.91 -17.62 -11.42
CA ALA A 183 -6.02 -16.70 -10.71
C ALA A 183 -6.00 -17.01 -9.21
N ARG A 184 -4.81 -17.23 -8.67
CA ARG A 184 -4.61 -17.47 -7.25
C ARG A 184 -4.46 -16.20 -6.42
N ILE A 185 -4.32 -15.06 -7.07
CA ILE A 185 -4.28 -13.75 -6.45
C ILE A 185 -5.29 -12.87 -7.19
N ILE A 186 -6.23 -12.31 -6.46
CA ILE A 186 -7.30 -11.46 -7.00
C ILE A 186 -7.22 -10.11 -6.31
N HIS A 187 -6.70 -9.12 -7.01
CA HIS A 187 -6.73 -7.73 -6.59
C HIS A 187 -8.04 -7.09 -7.04
N VAL A 188 -8.92 -6.84 -6.10
CA VAL A 188 -10.17 -6.11 -6.32
C VAL A 188 -9.92 -4.64 -6.03
N ALA A 189 -9.77 -3.82 -7.06
CA ALA A 189 -9.45 -2.40 -6.92
C ALA A 189 -10.69 -1.50 -6.83
N LEU A 190 -11.81 -2.07 -6.44
CA LEU A 190 -13.12 -1.44 -6.39
C LEU A 190 -13.74 -1.67 -5.02
N ALA A 191 -14.51 -0.69 -4.53
CA ALA A 191 -15.23 -0.79 -3.28
C ALA A 191 -16.70 -0.39 -3.48
N VAL A 192 -17.60 -1.09 -2.79
CA VAL A 192 -19.04 -0.80 -2.80
C VAL A 192 -19.57 -0.75 -1.36
N PRO A 193 -20.63 0.03 -1.08
CA PRO A 193 -21.12 0.24 0.28
C PRO A 193 -21.94 -0.94 0.82
N SER A 194 -22.27 -1.94 0.00
CA SER A 194 -23.09 -3.07 0.38
C SER A 194 -22.61 -4.38 -0.24
N ALA A 195 -22.88 -5.49 0.45
CA ALA A 195 -22.57 -6.83 -0.07
C ALA A 195 -23.83 -7.68 -0.16
N PRO A 196 -24.57 -7.63 -1.26
CA PRO A 196 -25.66 -8.57 -1.51
C PRO A 196 -25.12 -10.00 -1.56
N ARG A 197 -26.05 -10.97 -1.48
CA ARG A 197 -25.69 -12.39 -1.43
C ARG A 197 -24.75 -12.80 -2.55
N LYS A 198 -25.01 -12.35 -3.78
CA LYS A 198 -24.18 -12.66 -4.96
C LYS A 198 -22.70 -12.29 -4.73
N LEU A 199 -22.43 -11.10 -4.16
CA LEU A 199 -21.06 -10.65 -3.89
C LEU A 199 -20.40 -11.50 -2.79
N LYS A 200 -21.15 -11.81 -1.72
CA LYS A 200 -20.66 -12.69 -0.64
C LYS A 200 -20.30 -14.08 -1.17
N ASP A 201 -21.20 -14.65 -1.98
CA ASP A 201 -21.01 -15.98 -2.57
C ASP A 201 -19.80 -15.99 -3.54
N ALA A 202 -19.60 -14.93 -4.35
CA ALA A 202 -18.46 -14.82 -5.25
C ALA A 202 -17.12 -14.76 -4.48
N VAL A 203 -17.04 -13.96 -3.41
CA VAL A 203 -15.84 -13.90 -2.56
C VAL A 203 -15.59 -15.24 -1.87
N ALA A 204 -16.62 -15.86 -1.29
CA ALA A 204 -16.50 -17.16 -0.63
C ALA A 204 -16.02 -18.24 -1.63
N ALA A 205 -16.50 -18.22 -2.88
CA ALA A 205 -16.06 -19.13 -3.93
C ALA A 205 -14.57 -18.90 -4.28
N ALA A 206 -14.12 -17.66 -4.38
CA ALA A 206 -12.71 -17.32 -4.66
C ALA A 206 -11.79 -17.83 -3.54
N LEU A 207 -12.13 -17.57 -2.28
CA LEU A 207 -11.38 -18.05 -1.12
C LEU A 207 -11.37 -19.59 -1.06
N LYS A 208 -12.50 -20.23 -1.32
CA LYS A 208 -12.60 -21.70 -1.37
C LYS A 208 -11.76 -22.29 -2.50
N ALA A 209 -11.62 -21.60 -3.62
CA ALA A 209 -10.73 -21.98 -4.72
C ALA A 209 -9.24 -21.79 -4.37
N GLY A 210 -8.91 -21.31 -3.18
CA GLY A 210 -7.55 -21.09 -2.71
C GLY A 210 -6.93 -19.76 -3.18
N ALA A 211 -7.74 -18.81 -3.62
CA ALA A 211 -7.26 -17.50 -4.01
C ALA A 211 -7.05 -16.60 -2.78
N VAL A 212 -6.04 -15.73 -2.84
CA VAL A 212 -5.90 -14.55 -1.99
C VAL A 212 -6.73 -13.44 -2.59
N VAL A 213 -7.68 -12.89 -1.85
CA VAL A 213 -8.48 -11.74 -2.28
C VAL A 213 -8.00 -10.50 -1.55
N VAL A 214 -7.50 -9.51 -2.28
CA VAL A 214 -6.99 -8.24 -1.78
C VAL A 214 -7.95 -7.13 -2.18
N ALA A 215 -8.38 -6.30 -1.24
CA ALA A 215 -9.34 -5.23 -1.51
C ALA A 215 -9.04 -3.95 -0.69
N PRO A 216 -9.42 -2.76 -1.18
CA PRO A 216 -9.21 -1.50 -0.49
C PRO A 216 -10.05 -1.43 0.80
N ALA A 217 -9.45 -1.02 1.91
CA ALA A 217 -10.11 -0.88 3.21
C ALA A 217 -11.09 0.31 3.24
N SER A 218 -10.98 1.23 2.29
CA SER A 218 -11.88 2.36 2.11
C SER A 218 -12.23 2.59 0.64
N ALA A 219 -13.31 3.30 0.39
CA ALA A 219 -13.70 3.72 -0.97
C ALA A 219 -13.01 5.03 -1.39
N ARG A 220 -11.93 5.43 -0.71
CA ARG A 220 -11.23 6.67 -1.03
C ARG A 220 -10.54 6.57 -2.37
N GLU A 221 -10.85 7.48 -3.23
CA GLU A 221 -10.10 7.74 -4.45
C GLU A 221 -9.14 8.90 -4.19
N TRP A 222 -7.88 8.74 -4.61
CA TRP A 222 -6.93 9.82 -4.60
C TRP A 222 -7.31 10.84 -5.68
N GLU A 223 -7.87 11.96 -5.27
CA GLU A 223 -8.11 13.10 -6.14
C GLU A 223 -7.02 14.15 -5.97
N SER A 224 -6.25 14.37 -7.03
CA SER A 224 -5.44 15.59 -7.10
C SER A 224 -6.37 16.81 -7.25
N GLY A 225 -6.71 17.39 -6.15
CA GLY A 225 -6.99 18.82 -6.12
C GLY A 225 -8.41 19.30 -6.27
N SER A 226 -9.49 18.52 -6.14
CA SER A 226 -10.81 19.11 -5.98
C SER A 226 -11.88 18.11 -5.52
N GLY A 227 -12.42 18.33 -4.34
CA GLY A 227 -13.75 17.88 -3.98
C GLY A 227 -13.91 16.37 -3.86
N ALA A 228 -13.26 15.76 -2.87
CA ALA A 228 -13.55 14.38 -2.50
C ALA A 228 -15.06 14.21 -2.32
N SER A 229 -15.68 13.37 -3.13
CA SER A 229 -17.01 12.86 -2.85
C SER A 229 -16.98 12.32 -1.44
N ARG A 230 -17.89 12.78 -0.60
CA ARG A 230 -18.03 12.36 0.78
C ARG A 230 -18.22 10.84 0.79
N ALA A 231 -17.14 10.09 1.00
CA ALA A 231 -17.26 8.65 1.13
C ALA A 231 -18.16 8.37 2.31
N GLU A 232 -19.14 7.51 2.10
CA GLU A 232 -20.06 7.12 3.17
C GLU A 232 -19.28 6.51 4.32
N SER A 233 -19.52 6.98 5.53
CA SER A 233 -18.92 6.42 6.75
C SER A 233 -19.46 5.02 6.96
N GLY A 234 -18.62 4.00 6.87
CA GLY A 234 -19.04 2.62 7.11
C GLY A 234 -18.13 1.59 6.48
N PRO A 235 -18.42 0.31 6.69
CA PRO A 235 -17.66 -0.78 6.08
C PRO A 235 -17.83 -0.77 4.56
N VAL A 236 -16.74 -1.04 3.85
CA VAL A 236 -16.75 -1.20 2.40
C VAL A 236 -16.51 -2.66 2.00
N TYR A 237 -17.06 -3.04 0.89
CA TYR A 237 -17.00 -4.41 0.39
C TYR A 237 -16.28 -4.47 -0.96
N PRO A 238 -15.47 -5.55 -1.19
CA PRO A 238 -15.47 -6.80 -0.43
C PRO A 238 -14.55 -6.81 0.81
N ALA A 239 -13.82 -5.74 1.13
CA ALA A 239 -12.82 -5.70 2.21
C ALA A 239 -13.37 -6.13 3.58
N ALA A 240 -14.63 -5.79 3.90
CA ALA A 240 -15.28 -6.17 5.15
C ALA A 240 -15.72 -7.65 5.22
N LEU A 241 -15.57 -8.43 4.14
CA LEU A 241 -15.93 -9.85 4.16
C LEU A 241 -14.82 -10.70 4.79
N PRO A 242 -15.17 -11.73 5.55
CA PRO A 242 -14.19 -12.65 6.16
C PRO A 242 -13.24 -13.25 5.12
N GLY A 243 -11.95 -13.31 5.45
CA GLY A 243 -10.91 -13.89 4.60
C GLY A 243 -10.33 -12.94 3.54
N VAL A 244 -10.93 -11.77 3.32
CA VAL A 244 -10.38 -10.76 2.42
C VAL A 244 -9.27 -9.99 3.12
N LEU A 245 -8.15 -9.77 2.44
CA LEU A 245 -7.10 -8.86 2.87
C LEU A 245 -7.53 -7.42 2.60
N ALA A 246 -8.06 -6.75 3.61
CA ALA A 246 -8.35 -5.33 3.57
C ALA A 246 -7.05 -4.53 3.65
N VAL A 247 -6.78 -3.68 2.67
CA VAL A 247 -5.52 -2.92 2.58
C VAL A 247 -5.78 -1.43 2.68
N SER A 248 -5.00 -0.75 3.53
CA SER A 248 -4.97 0.71 3.62
C SER A 248 -3.67 1.29 3.06
N SER A 249 -3.71 2.55 2.67
CA SER A 249 -2.58 3.29 2.12
C SER A 249 -1.74 3.97 3.19
N VAL A 250 -0.42 3.97 2.98
CA VAL A 250 0.55 4.73 3.77
C VAL A 250 1.38 5.64 2.87
N GLY A 251 1.88 6.73 3.46
CA GLY A 251 2.81 7.67 2.85
C GLY A 251 4.27 7.24 2.97
N PRO A 252 5.20 8.10 2.47
CA PRO A 252 6.64 7.79 2.42
C PRO A 252 7.31 7.53 3.77
N GLY A 253 6.77 8.05 4.86
CA GLY A 253 7.25 7.80 6.22
C GLY A 253 6.59 6.62 6.91
N GLY A 254 5.68 5.90 6.22
CA GLY A 254 4.88 4.83 6.82
C GLY A 254 3.66 5.33 7.60
N GLU A 255 3.42 6.65 7.60
CA GLU A 255 2.24 7.26 8.20
C GLU A 255 0.96 6.88 7.45
N PRO A 256 -0.17 6.70 8.17
CA PRO A 256 -1.46 6.48 7.52
C PRO A 256 -1.78 7.61 6.55
N ASP A 257 -2.36 7.28 5.42
CA ASP A 257 -2.94 8.30 4.54
C ASP A 257 -4.14 8.96 5.24
N THR A 258 -3.93 10.16 5.73
CA THR A 258 -4.96 10.96 6.42
C THR A 258 -5.76 11.83 5.46
N GLN A 259 -5.46 11.84 4.18
CA GLN A 259 -6.24 12.60 3.23
C GLN A 259 -7.66 12.02 3.17
N GLY A 260 -8.59 12.71 3.79
CA GLY A 260 -9.98 12.27 3.99
C GLY A 260 -10.26 11.55 5.32
N ALA A 261 -9.41 11.70 6.33
CA ALA A 261 -9.54 11.08 7.67
C ALA A 261 -10.80 11.53 8.46
N GLU A 262 -11.57 12.48 7.98
CA GLU A 262 -12.88 12.83 8.54
C GLU A 262 -13.97 11.79 8.26
N GLN A 263 -13.61 10.72 7.57
CA GLN A 263 -14.50 9.60 7.29
C GLN A 263 -14.49 8.68 8.51
N GLY A 264 -15.68 8.36 8.99
CA GLY A 264 -15.89 7.46 10.12
C GLY A 264 -15.21 6.10 9.90
N PRO A 265 -15.29 5.17 10.86
CA PRO A 265 -14.58 3.92 10.83
C PRO A 265 -14.97 3.12 9.57
N GLY A 266 -14.06 3.08 8.60
CA GLY A 266 -14.13 2.20 7.45
C GLY A 266 -13.93 0.73 7.87
N THR A 267 -13.63 -0.12 6.92
CA THR A 267 -13.19 -1.49 7.21
C THR A 267 -11.82 -1.44 7.90
N GLN A 268 -11.68 -2.19 9.00
CA GLN A 268 -10.38 -2.32 9.67
C GLN A 268 -9.37 -2.93 8.68
N PRO A 269 -8.24 -2.26 8.40
CA PRO A 269 -7.23 -2.83 7.52
C PRO A 269 -6.56 -4.03 8.19
N ARG A 270 -6.30 -5.06 7.40
CA ARG A 270 -5.50 -6.23 7.78
C ARG A 270 -4.04 -6.06 7.39
N LEU A 271 -3.74 -5.12 6.51
CA LEU A 271 -2.40 -4.81 6.04
C LEU A 271 -2.38 -3.41 5.44
N SER A 272 -1.20 -2.80 5.42
CA SER A 272 -0.99 -1.53 4.74
C SER A 272 0.11 -1.63 3.69
N ALA A 273 0.11 -0.72 2.73
CA ALA A 273 1.15 -0.61 1.71
C ALA A 273 1.24 0.83 1.18
N PRO A 274 2.31 1.18 0.44
CA PRO A 274 2.42 2.46 -0.24
C PRO A 274 1.19 2.80 -1.08
N GLY A 275 0.60 3.96 -0.83
CA GLY A 275 -0.59 4.39 -1.53
C GLY A 275 -0.72 5.92 -1.67
N VAL A 276 0.35 6.69 -1.38
CA VAL A 276 0.34 8.15 -1.53
C VAL A 276 1.33 8.55 -2.61
N SER A 277 0.88 9.25 -3.63
CA SER A 277 1.72 9.76 -4.74
C SER A 277 2.65 8.70 -5.34
N VAL A 278 2.11 7.52 -5.62
CA VAL A 278 2.83 6.39 -6.19
C VAL A 278 3.01 6.56 -7.69
N THR A 279 4.23 6.38 -8.17
CA THR A 279 4.57 6.46 -9.61
C THR A 279 4.46 5.10 -10.27
N GLY A 280 3.80 5.05 -11.42
CA GLY A 280 3.67 3.85 -12.25
C GLY A 280 3.46 4.18 -13.73
N PRO A 281 3.48 3.17 -14.62
CA PRO A 281 3.08 3.35 -16.01
C PRO A 281 1.59 3.63 -16.10
N GLY A 282 1.14 4.24 -17.19
CA GLY A 282 -0.27 4.52 -17.39
C GLY A 282 -0.71 4.31 -18.84
N PRO A 283 -1.94 4.66 -19.18
CA PRO A 283 -2.54 4.33 -20.45
C PRO A 283 -1.85 5.00 -21.64
N GLY A 284 -1.88 4.33 -22.77
CA GLY A 284 -1.62 4.88 -24.10
C GLY A 284 -0.17 5.15 -24.47
N GLY A 285 0.83 4.76 -23.66
CA GLY A 285 2.23 4.97 -24.03
C GLY A 285 3.25 4.62 -22.96
N GLY A 286 4.51 5.04 -23.17
CA GLY A 286 5.62 4.82 -22.24
C GLY A 286 5.78 5.90 -21.16
N GLY A 287 4.81 6.78 -21.01
CA GLY A 287 4.82 7.80 -19.97
C GLY A 287 4.33 7.29 -18.63
N GLN A 288 4.61 8.04 -17.58
CA GLN A 288 4.28 7.70 -16.21
C GLN A 288 3.19 8.62 -15.65
N PHE A 289 2.54 8.11 -14.64
CA PHE A 289 1.50 8.78 -13.88
C PHE A 289 1.78 8.65 -12.38
N THR A 290 1.09 9.48 -11.62
CA THR A 290 1.06 9.38 -10.17
C THR A 290 -0.34 9.02 -9.73
N GLY A 291 -0.48 8.01 -8.87
CA GLY A 291 -1.75 7.56 -8.32
C GLY A 291 -1.68 7.38 -6.81
N GLY A 292 -2.83 7.15 -6.18
CA GLY A 292 -2.88 6.91 -4.75
C GLY A 292 -4.18 6.24 -4.31
N GLY A 293 -4.29 6.03 -3.00
CA GLY A 293 -5.42 5.39 -2.34
C GLY A 293 -5.22 3.90 -2.05
N ASP A 294 -6.19 3.33 -1.34
CA ASP A 294 -6.12 1.96 -0.82
C ASP A 294 -6.08 0.89 -1.91
N ALA A 295 -6.70 1.15 -3.07
CA ALA A 295 -6.63 0.25 -4.21
C ALA A 295 -5.22 0.22 -4.83
N VAL A 296 -4.50 1.35 -4.83
CA VAL A 296 -3.09 1.42 -5.24
C VAL A 296 -2.21 0.65 -4.26
N ALA A 297 -2.43 0.82 -2.96
CA ALA A 297 -1.77 0.04 -1.92
C ALA A 297 -2.03 -1.46 -2.09
N GLY A 298 -3.26 -1.84 -2.43
CA GLY A 298 -3.65 -3.22 -2.74
C GLY A 298 -2.85 -3.84 -3.89
N ALA A 299 -2.44 -3.05 -4.88
CA ALA A 299 -1.60 -3.55 -5.98
C ALA A 299 -0.20 -3.98 -5.49
N PHE A 300 0.40 -3.27 -4.53
CA PHE A 300 1.67 -3.68 -3.92
C PHE A 300 1.53 -4.96 -3.10
N VAL A 301 0.44 -5.10 -2.36
CA VAL A 301 0.14 -6.33 -1.62
C VAL A 301 -0.09 -7.51 -2.57
N ALA A 302 -0.85 -7.32 -3.64
CA ALA A 302 -1.09 -8.36 -4.64
C ALA A 302 0.20 -8.76 -5.37
N GLY A 303 1.06 -7.79 -5.71
CA GLY A 303 2.38 -8.04 -6.27
C GLY A 303 3.29 -8.81 -5.30
N THR A 304 3.28 -8.45 -4.01
CA THR A 304 4.04 -9.18 -2.98
C THR A 304 3.50 -10.61 -2.80
N ALA A 305 2.18 -10.79 -2.81
CA ALA A 305 1.59 -12.14 -2.82
C ALA A 305 2.05 -12.96 -4.02
N ALA A 306 2.24 -12.33 -5.19
CA ALA A 306 2.75 -12.99 -6.39
C ALA A 306 4.22 -13.40 -6.23
N LEU A 307 5.05 -12.56 -5.62
CA LEU A 307 6.43 -12.94 -5.28
C LEU A 307 6.45 -14.16 -4.35
N VAL A 308 5.63 -14.13 -3.29
CA VAL A 308 5.52 -15.22 -2.31
C VAL A 308 5.04 -16.51 -2.96
N LEU A 309 3.98 -16.47 -3.76
CA LEU A 309 3.44 -17.65 -4.43
C LEU A 309 4.44 -18.26 -5.42
N SER A 310 5.21 -17.43 -6.12
CA SER A 310 6.27 -17.89 -7.03
C SER A 310 7.41 -18.57 -6.28
N TYR A 311 7.76 -18.06 -5.10
CA TYR A 311 8.87 -18.58 -4.28
C TYR A 311 8.45 -19.79 -3.43
N HIS A 312 7.19 -19.79 -2.94
CA HIS A 312 6.58 -20.84 -2.11
C HIS A 312 5.32 -21.39 -2.79
N PRO A 313 5.43 -22.15 -3.89
CA PRO A 313 4.28 -22.54 -4.71
C PRO A 313 3.30 -23.50 -3.99
N GLY A 314 3.74 -24.14 -2.91
CA GLY A 314 2.93 -25.05 -2.10
C GLY A 314 1.98 -24.37 -1.11
N LEU A 315 2.12 -23.06 -0.86
CA LEU A 315 1.28 -22.37 0.10
C LEU A 315 -0.16 -22.21 -0.43
N SER A 316 -1.13 -22.40 0.45
CA SER A 316 -2.53 -22.05 0.18
C SER A 316 -2.73 -20.53 0.20
N GLY A 317 -3.86 -20.05 -0.36
CA GLY A 317 -4.19 -18.62 -0.31
C GLY A 317 -4.30 -18.09 1.13
N GLU A 318 -4.85 -18.87 2.05
CA GLU A 318 -4.92 -18.52 3.47
C GLU A 318 -3.53 -18.42 4.10
N GLN A 319 -2.63 -19.36 3.80
CA GLN A 319 -1.24 -19.32 4.28
C GLN A 319 -0.47 -18.11 3.71
N ILE A 320 -0.68 -17.77 2.43
CA ILE A 320 -0.09 -16.56 1.84
C ILE A 320 -0.61 -15.31 2.56
N ALA A 321 -1.93 -15.20 2.78
CA ALA A 321 -2.52 -14.07 3.49
C ALA A 321 -1.94 -13.93 4.90
N HIS A 322 -1.92 -15.04 5.66
CA HIS A 322 -1.32 -15.10 7.00
C HIS A 322 0.17 -14.72 6.99
N ARG A 323 0.95 -15.22 6.03
CA ARG A 323 2.38 -14.89 5.87
C ARG A 323 2.59 -13.40 5.67
N LEU A 324 1.82 -12.78 4.79
CA LEU A 324 1.91 -11.34 4.55
C LEU A 324 1.63 -10.52 5.82
N GLU A 325 0.64 -10.93 6.61
CA GLU A 325 0.32 -10.28 7.89
C GLU A 325 1.40 -10.52 8.96
N ALA A 326 1.82 -11.78 9.14
CA ALA A 326 2.80 -12.15 10.16
C ALA A 326 4.19 -11.56 9.92
N THR A 327 4.54 -11.27 8.67
CA THR A 327 5.83 -10.69 8.29
C THR A 327 5.79 -9.20 8.05
N ALA A 328 4.63 -8.55 8.18
CA ALA A 328 4.49 -7.12 7.98
C ALA A 328 5.41 -6.31 8.92
N TYR A 329 5.93 -5.20 8.43
CA TYR A 329 6.71 -4.28 9.26
C TYR A 329 5.79 -3.63 10.29
N GLY A 330 6.13 -3.76 11.57
CA GLY A 330 5.29 -3.31 12.68
C GLY A 330 4.42 -4.41 13.29
N ALA A 331 4.28 -5.58 12.66
CA ALA A 331 3.44 -6.67 13.17
C ALA A 331 3.88 -7.27 14.53
N MET A 332 5.11 -7.03 14.94
CA MET A 332 5.69 -7.56 16.20
C MET A 332 5.70 -6.52 17.33
N GLY A 333 5.07 -5.38 17.16
CA GLY A 333 5.04 -4.29 18.15
C GLY A 333 3.71 -4.20 18.89
N ASP A 334 3.60 -3.16 19.71
CA ASP A 334 2.39 -2.75 20.43
C ASP A 334 1.18 -2.62 19.51
N ALA A 335 0.00 -2.42 20.10
CA ALA A 335 -1.29 -2.42 19.40
C ALA A 335 -1.25 -1.78 18.00
N PRO A 336 -1.99 -2.37 17.02
CA PRO A 336 -2.02 -1.86 15.65
C PRO A 336 -2.26 -0.36 15.61
N ALA A 337 -1.45 0.38 14.84
CA ALA A 337 -1.65 1.80 14.69
C ALA A 337 -3.01 2.06 14.01
N PRO A 338 -3.82 3.01 14.51
CA PRO A 338 -5.08 3.35 13.88
C PRO A 338 -4.89 3.65 12.38
N GLY A 339 -5.69 2.99 11.54
CA GLY A 339 -5.65 3.18 10.08
C GLY A 339 -4.56 2.43 9.33
N VAL A 340 -3.59 1.79 10.01
CA VAL A 340 -2.52 0.98 9.38
C VAL A 340 -2.75 -0.51 9.55
N GLY A 341 -3.54 -0.91 10.54
CA GLY A 341 -3.70 -2.32 10.91
C GLY A 341 -2.43 -2.88 11.55
N PRO A 342 -2.16 -4.19 11.42
CA PRO A 342 -1.00 -4.86 12.02
C PRO A 342 0.34 -4.32 11.54
N GLY A 343 0.43 -3.81 10.30
CA GLY A 343 1.67 -3.27 9.77
C GLY A 343 1.67 -3.08 8.26
N VAL A 344 2.81 -2.63 7.76
CA VAL A 344 3.04 -2.42 6.32
C VAL A 344 3.66 -3.67 5.70
N VAL A 345 3.20 -4.06 4.52
CA VAL A 345 3.74 -5.21 3.79
C VAL A 345 5.25 -5.12 3.64
N ASP A 346 5.95 -6.21 3.94
CA ASP A 346 7.41 -6.34 3.76
C ASP A 346 7.71 -7.50 2.80
N PRO A 347 7.99 -7.23 1.53
CA PRO A 347 8.23 -8.27 0.54
C PRO A 347 9.43 -9.15 0.88
N VAL A 348 10.50 -8.57 1.42
CA VAL A 348 11.73 -9.32 1.75
C VAL A 348 11.47 -10.29 2.88
N ARG A 349 10.84 -9.84 3.96
CA ARG A 349 10.46 -10.73 5.07
C ARG A 349 9.41 -11.74 4.66
N ALA A 350 8.44 -11.36 3.84
CA ALA A 350 7.44 -12.29 3.33
C ALA A 350 8.05 -13.43 2.49
N LEU A 351 9.15 -13.20 1.81
CA LEU A 351 9.87 -14.24 1.08
C LEU A 351 10.78 -15.08 1.98
N SER A 352 11.51 -14.46 2.92
CA SER A 352 12.62 -15.11 3.63
C SER A 352 12.28 -15.63 5.03
N ALA A 353 11.19 -15.20 5.66
CA ALA A 353 10.82 -15.64 7.00
C ALA A 353 10.48 -17.13 7.02
N VAL A 354 10.88 -17.80 8.10
CA VAL A 354 10.46 -19.17 8.41
C VAL A 354 9.30 -19.11 9.39
N LEU A 355 8.11 -19.55 8.94
CA LEU A 355 6.91 -19.62 9.77
C LEU A 355 6.65 -21.07 10.14
N PRO A 356 6.71 -21.44 11.44
CA PRO A 356 6.56 -22.82 11.89
C PRO A 356 5.24 -23.47 11.50
N GLU A 357 4.16 -22.69 11.46
CA GLU A 357 2.81 -23.12 11.13
C GLU A 357 2.63 -23.55 9.66
N GLU A 358 3.49 -23.11 8.77
CA GLU A 358 3.46 -23.52 7.36
C GLU A 358 4.02 -24.93 7.13
N HIS A 359 4.82 -25.42 8.08
CA HIS A 359 5.40 -26.77 8.07
C HIS A 359 4.52 -27.80 8.80
N ALA A 360 3.52 -27.34 9.53
CA ALA A 360 2.56 -28.21 10.20
C ALA A 360 1.56 -28.79 9.18
N SER A 361 2.04 -29.70 8.32
CA SER A 361 1.19 -30.51 7.44
C SER A 361 0.47 -31.55 8.29
N SER A 362 -0.63 -31.20 8.91
CA SER A 362 -1.79 -32.02 9.34
C SER A 362 -2.51 -31.29 10.47
N PRO A 363 -3.86 -31.27 10.48
CA PRO A 363 -4.56 -30.81 11.67
C PRO A 363 -4.12 -31.70 12.84
N PRO A 364 -3.86 -31.13 14.04
CA PRO A 364 -3.61 -31.97 15.21
C PRO A 364 -4.85 -32.82 15.41
N SER A 365 -4.69 -34.15 15.19
CA SER A 365 -5.67 -35.09 15.71
C SER A 365 -5.91 -34.69 17.15
N SER A 366 -7.18 -34.58 17.55
CA SER A 366 -7.64 -34.28 18.90
C SER A 366 -7.25 -35.43 19.87
N GLY A 367 -5.96 -35.67 19.98
CA GLY A 367 -5.31 -36.46 20.99
C GLY A 367 -5.01 -35.55 22.16
N THR A 368 -5.62 -35.82 23.26
CA THR A 368 -5.35 -35.26 24.60
C THR A 368 -3.85 -35.03 24.73
N ARG A 369 -3.43 -33.77 24.76
CA ARG A 369 -2.05 -33.42 25.10
C ARG A 369 -1.83 -33.80 26.54
N ASN A 370 -1.26 -34.99 26.79
CA ASN A 370 -0.55 -35.22 28.02
C ASN A 370 0.54 -34.15 28.10
N ALA A 371 0.40 -33.26 29.05
CA ALA A 371 1.45 -32.31 29.40
C ALA A 371 2.67 -33.15 29.81
N SER A 372 3.56 -33.37 28.82
CA SER A 372 4.89 -33.96 29.09
C SER A 372 5.60 -32.91 29.92
N ALA A 373 5.96 -33.28 31.13
CA ALA A 373 6.62 -32.45 32.11
C ALA A 373 7.75 -31.65 31.45
N ALA A 374 7.63 -30.35 31.51
CA ALA A 374 8.75 -29.46 31.19
C ALA A 374 9.93 -29.92 32.05
N HIS A 375 11.02 -30.34 31.41
CA HIS A 375 12.29 -30.53 32.09
C HIS A 375 12.66 -29.18 32.68
N ALA A 376 12.48 -29.03 34.01
CA ALA A 376 12.98 -27.90 34.76
C ALA A 376 14.50 -27.89 34.60
N VAL A 377 15.03 -26.88 33.92
CA VAL A 377 16.46 -26.59 33.94
C VAL A 377 16.78 -26.23 35.39
N PRO A 378 17.69 -26.96 36.07
CA PRO A 378 18.06 -26.62 37.43
C PRO A 378 18.67 -25.21 37.42
N PRO A 379 18.39 -24.37 38.44
CA PRO A 379 18.99 -23.06 38.56
C PRO A 379 20.52 -23.21 38.65
N LEU A 380 21.25 -22.40 37.89
CA LEU A 380 22.71 -22.29 38.01
C LEU A 380 23.01 -21.76 39.43
N ASP A 381 23.83 -22.47 40.19
CA ASP A 381 24.32 -21.98 41.47
C ASP A 381 25.06 -20.66 41.27
N PRO A 382 24.85 -19.65 42.15
CA PRO A 382 25.60 -18.41 42.06
C PRO A 382 27.08 -18.70 42.31
N PRO A 383 28.00 -18.00 41.61
CA PRO A 383 29.43 -18.21 41.78
C PRO A 383 29.83 -18.00 43.27
N THR A 384 30.52 -18.97 43.82
CA THR A 384 30.97 -18.93 45.20
C THR A 384 31.99 -17.80 45.41
N ALA A 385 32.09 -17.23 46.61
CA ALA A 385 32.96 -16.14 46.92
C ALA A 385 34.47 -16.37 46.68
N ARG A 386 34.86 -17.63 46.33
CA ARG A 386 36.21 -18.01 45.94
C ARG A 386 36.59 -17.59 44.51
N ASP A 387 35.60 -17.47 43.64
CA ASP A 387 35.88 -17.11 42.24
C ASP A 387 36.11 -15.61 42.05
N HIS A 388 35.67 -14.81 43.00
CA HIS A 388 35.95 -13.35 43.02
C HIS A 388 37.36 -13.02 43.54
N ALA A 389 38.01 -13.89 44.29
CA ALA A 389 39.36 -13.62 44.89
C ALA A 389 40.47 -13.77 43.83
N LEU A 390 40.25 -14.50 42.74
CA LEU A 390 41.27 -14.72 41.69
C LEU A 390 41.25 -13.69 40.58
N ALA A 391 40.18 -12.87 40.49
CA ALA A 391 40.05 -11.82 39.47
C ALA A 391 40.65 -10.46 39.88
N VAL A 392 41.11 -10.29 41.12
CA VAL A 392 41.66 -9.02 41.63
C VAL A 392 43.19 -9.09 41.84
N ALA A 393 43.82 -10.24 41.61
CA ALA A 393 45.28 -10.43 41.84
C ALA A 393 46.07 -10.74 40.54
N GLY A 394 45.52 -10.33 39.36
CA GLY A 394 46.19 -10.45 38.06
C GLY A 394 46.31 -9.09 37.36
#